data_e2fb466a65a7b8ca99444d32c2f0025a
#
_entry.id   e2fb466a65a7b8ca99444d32c2f0025a
#
_cell.length_a   1.000
_cell.length_b   1.000
_cell.length_c   1.000
_cell.angle_alpha   90.00
_cell.angle_beta   90.00
_cell.angle_gamma   90.00
#
_symmetry.space_group_name_H-M   'P 1'
#
loop_
_entity.id
_entity.type
_entity.pdbx_description
1 polymer ?
#
loop_
_entity_poly.entity_id
_entity_poly.type
_entity_poly.pdbx_seq_one_letter_code
_entity_poly.pdbx_strand_id
1 'polypeptide(L)'
;NEENCIKLFNKHKKIDLLINNAGFGLFGEFSKTNLDKELNMIDLNVKAVHILTKLYLKEMIKKDSGRILNVASTASFLPGPLMSTYYSTKSYVYELTTAIFEELRRIRSNVKVSVLCPGPVNTNFNNVAGVNFAIKGLSSDYVTSYALDKMFKNKLVIIPGFTNKLAKIACKFASLRLLLKVD
;
A
#
# COMPACT_ATOMS: atom_id res chain seq x y z
N ASN A 1 14.51 -6.42 -7.16
CA ASN A 1 15.67 -5.78 -6.55
C ASN A 1 15.80 -4.32 -7.00
N GLU A 2 16.69 -3.54 -6.39
CA GLU A 2 16.91 -2.11 -6.67
C GLU A 2 17.30 -1.86 -8.14
N GLU A 3 18.25 -2.64 -8.65
CA GLU A 3 18.74 -2.52 -10.03
C GLU A 3 17.60 -2.62 -11.06
N ASN A 4 16.66 -3.54 -10.86
CA ASN A 4 15.52 -3.71 -11.76
C ASN A 4 14.56 -2.49 -11.71
N CYS A 5 14.38 -1.88 -10.54
CA CYS A 5 13.60 -0.65 -10.41
C CYS A 5 14.24 0.51 -11.17
N ILE A 6 15.57 0.65 -11.07
CA ILE A 6 16.34 1.66 -11.80
C ILE A 6 16.31 1.40 -13.31
N LYS A 7 16.47 0.14 -13.75
CA LYS A 7 16.35 -0.25 -15.16
C LYS A 7 14.96 0.08 -15.71
N LEU A 8 13.90 -0.26 -14.98
CA LEU A 8 12.51 0.06 -15.36
C LEU A 8 12.31 1.57 -15.53
N PHE A 9 12.73 2.35 -14.54
CA PHE A 9 12.66 3.81 -14.60
C PHE A 9 13.44 4.36 -15.80
N ASN A 10 14.67 3.91 -16.03
CA ASN A 10 15.50 4.39 -17.15
C ASN A 10 14.89 4.08 -18.51
N LYS A 11 14.21 2.93 -18.63
CA LYS A 11 13.50 2.53 -19.85
C LYS A 11 12.22 3.36 -20.08
N HIS A 12 11.54 3.77 -19.02
CA HIS A 12 10.23 4.42 -19.09
C HIS A 12 10.17 5.68 -18.22
N LYS A 13 11.07 6.65 -18.46
CA LYS A 13 11.20 7.87 -17.62
C LYS A 13 9.96 8.77 -17.63
N LYS A 14 9.23 8.77 -18.74
CA LYS A 14 8.05 9.65 -18.95
C LYS A 14 6.78 8.82 -18.87
N ILE A 15 6.11 8.90 -17.73
CA ILE A 15 4.78 8.31 -17.53
C ILE A 15 3.86 9.36 -16.91
N ASP A 16 2.56 9.19 -17.10
CA ASP A 16 1.53 10.05 -16.50
C ASP A 16 0.92 9.43 -15.24
N LEU A 17 1.01 8.11 -15.11
CA LEU A 17 0.45 7.36 -13.99
C LEU A 17 1.40 6.23 -13.57
N LEU A 18 1.76 6.21 -12.27
CA LEU A 18 2.45 5.11 -11.62
C LEU A 18 1.48 4.41 -10.67
N ILE A 19 1.34 3.09 -10.80
CA ILE A 19 0.61 2.26 -9.84
C ILE A 19 1.57 1.23 -9.24
N ASN A 20 1.95 1.42 -7.98
CA ASN A 20 2.73 0.46 -7.21
C ASN A 20 1.78 -0.53 -6.55
N ASN A 21 1.43 -1.59 -7.27
CA ASN A 21 0.46 -2.60 -6.83
C ASN A 21 1.11 -3.91 -6.37
N ALA A 22 2.28 -4.27 -6.90
CA ALA A 22 2.94 -5.53 -6.57
C ALA A 22 3.24 -5.65 -5.07
N GLY A 23 2.93 -6.79 -4.50
CA GLY A 23 3.18 -7.08 -3.10
C GLY A 23 2.60 -8.42 -2.68
N PHE A 24 3.13 -8.97 -1.60
CA PHE A 24 2.62 -10.20 -1.01
C PHE A 24 2.71 -10.15 0.51
N GLY A 25 2.10 -11.12 1.19
CA GLY A 25 2.14 -11.32 2.63
C GLY A 25 2.77 -12.66 2.99
N LEU A 26 3.11 -12.82 4.26
CA LEU A 26 3.59 -14.06 4.84
C LEU A 26 2.92 -14.22 6.22
N PHE A 27 2.30 -15.37 6.43
CA PHE A 27 1.65 -15.71 7.70
C PHE A 27 2.53 -16.66 8.51
N GLY A 28 2.61 -16.44 9.81
CA GLY A 28 3.31 -17.27 10.77
C GLY A 28 3.89 -16.47 11.93
N GLU A 29 4.25 -17.17 13.01
CA GLU A 29 4.98 -16.56 14.13
C GLU A 29 6.30 -15.99 13.64
N PHE A 30 6.59 -14.74 13.99
CA PHE A 30 7.79 -14.02 13.54
C PHE A 30 9.09 -14.78 13.77
N SER A 31 9.19 -15.53 14.87
CA SER A 31 10.35 -16.36 15.20
C SER A 31 10.48 -17.63 14.34
N LYS A 32 9.43 -18.00 13.58
CA LYS A 32 9.37 -19.26 12.82
C LYS A 32 9.28 -19.03 11.30
N THR A 33 8.94 -17.83 10.86
CA THR A 33 8.87 -17.49 9.45
C THR A 33 10.27 -17.48 8.81
N ASN A 34 10.33 -17.77 7.51
CA ASN A 34 11.58 -17.80 6.77
C ASN A 34 12.12 -16.38 6.50
N LEU A 35 13.32 -16.08 6.96
CA LEU A 35 13.96 -14.77 6.85
C LEU A 35 14.08 -14.30 5.39
N ASP A 36 14.48 -15.18 4.47
CA ASP A 36 14.65 -14.79 3.06
C ASP A 36 13.32 -14.38 2.42
N LYS A 37 12.22 -15.06 2.78
CA LYS A 37 10.86 -14.67 2.33
C LYS A 37 10.46 -13.32 2.91
N GLU A 38 10.78 -13.02 4.16
CA GLU A 38 10.52 -11.71 4.77
C GLU A 38 11.33 -10.61 4.10
N LEU A 39 12.62 -10.82 3.87
CA LEU A 39 13.48 -9.86 3.19
C LEU A 39 12.99 -9.60 1.75
N ASN A 40 12.59 -10.65 1.01
CA ASN A 40 11.97 -10.49 -0.31
C ASN A 40 10.65 -9.70 -0.24
N MET A 41 9.84 -9.91 0.80
CA MET A 41 8.62 -9.13 1.02
C MET A 41 8.94 -7.65 1.29
N ILE A 42 9.93 -7.35 2.11
CA ILE A 42 10.40 -5.98 2.36
C ILE A 42 10.94 -5.36 1.07
N ASP A 43 11.73 -6.08 0.31
CA ASP A 43 12.25 -5.60 -0.97
C ASP A 43 11.14 -5.24 -1.95
N LEU A 44 10.09 -6.06 -2.05
CA LEU A 44 8.98 -5.78 -2.97
C LEU A 44 8.01 -4.74 -2.41
N ASN A 45 7.51 -4.94 -1.19
CA ASN A 45 6.45 -4.12 -0.61
C ASN A 45 6.93 -2.73 -0.18
N VAL A 46 8.22 -2.57 0.15
CA VAL A 46 8.80 -1.33 0.68
C VAL A 46 9.81 -0.75 -0.29
N LYS A 47 10.93 -1.45 -0.51
CA LYS A 47 12.07 -0.89 -1.25
C LYS A 47 11.71 -0.53 -2.70
N ALA A 48 11.03 -1.43 -3.41
CA ALA A 48 10.60 -1.17 -4.79
C ALA A 48 9.60 0.00 -4.86
N VAL A 49 8.61 0.02 -3.96
CA VAL A 49 7.63 1.14 -3.87
C VAL A 49 8.33 2.46 -3.58
N HIS A 50 9.27 2.48 -2.64
CA HIS A 50 10.05 3.68 -2.29
C HIS A 50 10.84 4.21 -3.50
N ILE A 51 11.61 3.34 -4.14
CA ILE A 51 12.49 3.69 -5.27
C ILE A 51 11.65 4.25 -6.43
N LEU A 52 10.63 3.50 -6.87
CA LEU A 52 9.81 3.91 -8.01
C LEU A 52 9.04 5.20 -7.69
N THR A 53 8.44 5.30 -6.50
CA THR A 53 7.78 6.53 -6.06
C THR A 53 8.75 7.72 -6.11
N LYS A 54 9.96 7.58 -5.54
CA LYS A 54 10.97 8.66 -5.49
C LYS A 54 11.41 9.09 -6.89
N LEU A 55 11.71 8.14 -7.76
CA LEU A 55 12.23 8.43 -9.09
C LEU A 55 11.17 9.10 -9.97
N TYR A 56 9.96 8.53 -10.04
CA TYR A 56 8.88 9.09 -10.84
C TYR A 56 8.33 10.39 -10.28
N LEU A 57 8.25 10.53 -8.95
CA LEU A 57 7.83 11.76 -8.31
C LEU A 57 8.71 12.95 -8.72
N LYS A 58 10.04 12.76 -8.76
CA LYS A 58 10.98 13.80 -9.21
C LYS A 58 10.69 14.27 -10.64
N GLU A 59 10.44 13.34 -11.56
CA GLU A 59 10.13 13.69 -12.95
C GLU A 59 8.74 14.32 -13.08
N MET A 60 7.74 13.84 -12.33
CA MET A 60 6.41 14.40 -12.30
C MET A 60 6.39 15.83 -11.74
N ILE A 61 7.19 16.13 -10.69
CA ILE A 61 7.32 17.48 -10.13
C ILE A 61 7.95 18.41 -11.16
N LYS A 62 9.00 18.01 -11.89
CA LYS A 62 9.60 18.82 -12.96
C LYS A 62 8.60 19.19 -14.06
N LYS A 63 7.70 18.25 -14.40
CA LYS A 63 6.63 18.43 -15.39
C LYS A 63 5.42 19.15 -14.80
N ASP A 64 5.34 19.25 -13.46
CA ASP A 64 4.19 19.67 -12.65
C ASP A 64 2.90 18.92 -13.03
N SER A 65 3.01 17.66 -13.37
CA SER A 65 1.89 16.80 -13.79
C SER A 65 2.21 15.34 -13.55
N GLY A 66 1.22 14.57 -13.13
CA GLY A 66 1.32 13.13 -12.95
C GLY A 66 0.52 12.63 -11.76
N ARG A 67 0.39 11.31 -11.67
CA ARG A 67 -0.33 10.63 -10.59
C ARG A 67 0.43 9.41 -10.10
N ILE A 68 0.42 9.20 -8.79
CA ILE A 68 0.98 8.00 -8.17
C ILE A 68 -0.10 7.38 -7.29
N LEU A 69 -0.36 6.08 -7.48
CA LEU A 69 -1.18 5.26 -6.61
C LEU A 69 -0.31 4.18 -5.97
N ASN A 70 -0.13 4.27 -4.65
CA ASN A 70 0.53 3.23 -3.88
C ASN A 70 -0.50 2.32 -3.21
N VAL A 71 -0.32 1.00 -3.33
CA VAL A 71 -1.24 0.02 -2.75
C VAL A 71 -0.72 -0.45 -1.39
N ALA A 72 -1.35 0.06 -0.34
CA ALA A 72 -1.18 -0.37 1.04
C ALA A 72 -2.19 -1.49 1.40
N SER A 73 -2.83 -1.41 2.55
CA SER A 73 -3.86 -2.34 3.04
C SER A 73 -4.58 -1.71 4.25
N THR A 74 -5.72 -2.23 4.65
CA THR A 74 -6.28 -1.99 6.00
C THR A 74 -5.35 -2.46 7.11
N ALA A 75 -4.44 -3.40 6.83
CA ALA A 75 -3.33 -3.79 7.69
C ALA A 75 -2.42 -2.62 8.11
N SER A 76 -2.46 -1.50 7.39
CA SER A 76 -1.69 -0.29 7.73
C SER A 76 -2.17 0.43 8.99
N PHE A 77 -3.33 0.08 9.53
CA PHE A 77 -3.96 0.84 10.61
C PHE A 77 -3.81 0.22 12.00
N LEU A 78 -3.23 -0.97 12.10
CA LEU A 78 -3.10 -1.73 13.34
C LEU A 78 -1.90 -2.67 13.30
N PRO A 79 -1.35 -3.09 14.44
CA PRO A 79 -0.38 -4.17 14.49
C PRO A 79 -1.06 -5.50 14.12
N GLY A 80 -0.34 -6.39 13.41
CA GLY A 80 -0.86 -7.70 13.00
C GLY A 80 0.01 -8.84 13.51
N PRO A 81 -0.30 -9.43 14.67
CA PRO A 81 0.31 -10.68 15.09
C PRO A 81 0.23 -11.73 13.96
N LEU A 82 1.18 -12.64 13.90
CA LEU A 82 1.33 -13.66 12.84
C LEU A 82 1.54 -13.13 11.41
N MET A 83 1.44 -11.82 11.18
CA MET A 83 1.76 -11.17 9.91
C MET A 83 2.58 -9.89 10.13
N SER A 84 3.42 -9.85 11.15
CA SER A 84 4.12 -8.67 11.66
C SER A 84 4.85 -7.90 10.56
N THR A 85 5.66 -8.57 9.75
CA THR A 85 6.41 -7.96 8.66
C THR A 85 5.48 -7.38 7.59
N TYR A 86 4.42 -8.11 7.19
CA TYR A 86 3.46 -7.62 6.21
C TYR A 86 2.77 -6.33 6.66
N TYR A 87 2.22 -6.30 7.88
CA TYR A 87 1.55 -5.12 8.44
C TYR A 87 2.50 -3.93 8.50
N SER A 88 3.74 -4.15 8.94
CA SER A 88 4.78 -3.11 8.98
C SER A 88 5.10 -2.57 7.59
N THR A 89 5.21 -3.43 6.56
CA THR A 89 5.44 -2.97 5.18
C THR A 89 4.29 -2.12 4.65
N LYS A 90 3.05 -2.46 4.98
CA LYS A 90 1.87 -1.72 4.52
C LYS A 90 1.69 -0.39 5.28
N SER A 91 2.04 -0.35 6.56
CA SER A 91 2.10 0.90 7.33
C SER A 91 3.14 1.86 6.75
N TYR A 92 4.34 1.36 6.39
CA TYR A 92 5.35 2.16 5.72
C TYR A 92 4.81 2.83 4.44
N VAL A 93 4.14 2.07 3.56
CA VAL A 93 3.59 2.59 2.31
C VAL A 93 2.51 3.66 2.55
N TYR A 94 1.67 3.44 3.55
CA TYR A 94 0.63 4.39 3.94
C TYR A 94 1.23 5.71 4.43
N GLU A 95 2.14 5.65 5.41
CA GLU A 95 2.75 6.83 6.00
C GLU A 95 3.61 7.60 4.99
N LEU A 96 4.43 6.90 4.18
CA LEU A 96 5.20 7.52 3.11
C LEU A 96 4.31 8.30 2.14
N THR A 97 3.21 7.69 1.70
CA THR A 97 2.33 8.33 0.71
C THR A 97 1.60 9.54 1.27
N THR A 98 1.15 9.46 2.53
CA THR A 98 0.44 10.57 3.19
C THR A 98 1.38 11.74 3.48
N ALA A 99 2.64 11.48 3.85
CA ALA A 99 3.66 12.51 4.02
C ALA A 99 3.98 13.22 2.69
N ILE A 100 4.20 12.46 1.60
CA ILE A 100 4.45 13.02 0.26
C ILE A 100 3.29 13.91 -0.20
N PHE A 101 2.04 13.52 0.08
CA PHE A 101 0.88 14.35 -0.25
C PHE A 101 0.98 15.74 0.39
N GLU A 102 1.35 15.82 1.66
CA GLU A 102 1.49 17.10 2.34
C GLU A 102 2.69 17.91 1.81
N GLU A 103 3.81 17.26 1.48
CA GLU A 103 4.95 17.92 0.85
C GLU A 103 4.55 18.55 -0.50
N LEU A 104 3.82 17.82 -1.36
CA LEU A 104 3.31 18.32 -2.62
C LEU A 104 2.33 19.50 -2.44
N ARG A 105 1.47 19.43 -1.42
CA ARG A 105 0.54 20.51 -1.09
C ARG A 105 1.28 21.79 -0.70
N ARG A 106 2.35 21.69 0.10
CA ARG A 106 3.17 22.84 0.52
C ARG A 106 3.85 23.55 -0.63
N ILE A 107 4.33 22.82 -1.62
CA ILE A 107 4.96 23.41 -2.82
C ILE A 107 3.94 23.74 -3.92
N ARG A 108 2.63 23.59 -3.66
CA ARG A 108 1.53 23.83 -4.60
C ARG A 108 1.64 23.07 -5.92
N SER A 109 2.21 21.87 -5.90
CA SER A 109 2.36 21.03 -7.09
C SER A 109 1.02 20.48 -7.60
N ASN A 110 0.90 20.37 -8.93
CA ASN A 110 -0.22 19.71 -9.58
C ASN A 110 -0.11 18.18 -9.59
N VAL A 111 1.02 17.59 -9.19
CA VAL A 111 1.17 16.15 -9.02
C VAL A 111 0.25 15.64 -7.93
N LYS A 112 -0.41 14.49 -8.18
CA LYS A 112 -1.36 13.88 -7.23
C LYS A 112 -0.85 12.52 -6.77
N VAL A 113 -0.92 12.28 -5.47
CA VAL A 113 -0.61 10.98 -4.88
C VAL A 113 -1.82 10.45 -4.12
N SER A 114 -2.01 9.14 -4.18
CA SER A 114 -3.09 8.42 -3.49
C SER A 114 -2.55 7.14 -2.89
N VAL A 115 -3.12 6.72 -1.76
CA VAL A 115 -2.87 5.42 -1.17
C VAL A 115 -4.17 4.61 -1.12
N LEU A 116 -4.13 3.41 -1.72
CA LEU A 116 -5.23 2.44 -1.68
C LEU A 116 -5.02 1.51 -0.49
N CYS A 117 -6.02 1.44 0.39
CA CYS A 117 -6.03 0.59 1.58
C CYS A 117 -7.21 -0.40 1.50
N PRO A 118 -7.11 -1.46 0.70
CA PRO A 118 -8.16 -2.47 0.64
C PRO A 118 -8.13 -3.34 1.90
N GLY A 119 -9.30 -3.86 2.30
CA GLY A 119 -9.40 -5.04 3.15
C GLY A 119 -9.15 -6.31 2.32
N PRO A 120 -9.60 -7.48 2.78
CA PRO A 120 -9.49 -8.71 2.00
C PRO A 120 -10.11 -8.57 0.61
N VAL A 121 -9.39 -9.03 -0.42
CA VAL A 121 -9.83 -9.02 -1.83
C VAL A 121 -9.73 -10.44 -2.37
N ASN A 122 -10.74 -10.85 -3.14
CA ASN A 122 -10.74 -12.16 -3.79
C ASN A 122 -9.68 -12.21 -4.90
N THR A 123 -8.48 -12.59 -4.54
CA THR A 123 -7.31 -12.74 -5.40
C THR A 123 -6.50 -13.95 -4.93
N ASN A 124 -5.39 -14.24 -5.60
CA ASN A 124 -4.47 -15.29 -5.15
C ASN A 124 -3.64 -14.93 -3.91
N PHE A 125 -3.87 -13.75 -3.31
CA PHE A 125 -3.10 -13.27 -2.14
C PHE A 125 -3.14 -14.26 -0.98
N ASN A 126 -4.31 -14.82 -0.66
CA ASN A 126 -4.48 -15.74 0.46
C ASN A 126 -3.62 -16.99 0.31
N ASN A 127 -3.55 -17.55 -0.90
CA ASN A 127 -2.73 -18.72 -1.19
C ASN A 127 -1.24 -18.40 -1.05
N VAL A 128 -0.81 -17.24 -1.56
CA VAL A 128 0.60 -16.80 -1.50
C VAL A 128 1.01 -16.49 -0.06
N ALA A 129 0.15 -15.84 0.71
CA ALA A 129 0.41 -15.49 2.11
C ALA A 129 0.28 -16.69 3.07
N GLY A 130 -0.38 -17.77 2.65
CA GLY A 130 -0.69 -18.91 3.51
C GLY A 130 -1.74 -18.59 4.56
N VAL A 131 -2.72 -17.72 4.26
CA VAL A 131 -3.73 -17.24 5.20
C VAL A 131 -5.14 -17.49 4.68
N ASN A 132 -6.05 -17.84 5.59
CA ASN A 132 -7.48 -17.89 5.32
C ASN A 132 -8.19 -16.84 6.17
N PHE A 133 -8.65 -15.77 5.53
CA PHE A 133 -9.44 -14.75 6.22
C PHE A 133 -10.87 -15.25 6.45
N ALA A 134 -11.38 -15.06 7.66
CA ALA A 134 -12.78 -15.38 8.01
C ALA A 134 -13.78 -14.45 7.28
N ILE A 135 -13.34 -13.29 6.82
CA ILE A 135 -14.18 -12.29 6.15
C ILE A 135 -14.11 -12.52 4.65
N LYS A 136 -15.30 -12.59 4.01
CA LYS A 136 -15.39 -12.67 2.54
C LYS A 136 -14.77 -11.43 1.91
N GLY A 137 -13.79 -11.63 1.02
CA GLY A 137 -13.12 -10.56 0.30
C GLY A 137 -14.05 -9.84 -0.68
N LEU A 138 -13.74 -8.58 -0.95
CA LEU A 138 -14.37 -7.81 -2.04
C LEU A 138 -13.88 -8.35 -3.41
N SER A 139 -14.69 -8.16 -4.47
CA SER A 139 -14.21 -8.50 -5.81
C SER A 139 -13.08 -7.58 -6.25
N SER A 140 -12.10 -8.11 -6.98
CA SER A 140 -10.99 -7.35 -7.55
C SER A 140 -11.48 -6.24 -8.47
N ASP A 141 -12.49 -6.50 -9.28
CA ASP A 141 -13.07 -5.52 -10.21
C ASP A 141 -13.71 -4.34 -9.49
N TYR A 142 -14.45 -4.61 -8.42
CA TYR A 142 -15.02 -3.53 -7.59
C TYR A 142 -13.91 -2.69 -6.96
N VAL A 143 -12.90 -3.33 -6.36
CA VAL A 143 -11.78 -2.63 -5.69
C VAL A 143 -11.02 -1.77 -6.70
N THR A 144 -10.73 -2.30 -7.88
CA THR A 144 -10.00 -1.60 -8.94
C THR A 144 -10.79 -0.41 -9.48
N SER A 145 -12.05 -0.61 -9.86
CA SER A 145 -12.91 0.46 -10.37
C SER A 145 -13.10 1.56 -9.34
N TYR A 146 -13.34 1.18 -8.08
CA TYR A 146 -13.47 2.13 -6.97
C TYR A 146 -12.17 2.92 -6.73
N ALA A 147 -11.01 2.24 -6.78
CA ALA A 147 -9.70 2.86 -6.57
C ALA A 147 -9.41 3.91 -7.64
N LEU A 148 -9.61 3.57 -8.91
CA LEU A 148 -9.39 4.48 -10.04
C LEU A 148 -10.34 5.67 -10.00
N ASP A 149 -11.65 5.48 -9.75
CA ASP A 149 -12.59 6.59 -9.60
C ASP A 149 -12.15 7.57 -8.51
N LYS A 150 -11.76 7.07 -7.33
CA LYS A 150 -11.33 7.93 -6.23
C LYS A 150 -9.97 8.58 -6.45
N MET A 151 -9.03 7.88 -7.10
CA MET A 151 -7.73 8.44 -7.48
C MET A 151 -7.89 9.61 -8.48
N PHE A 152 -8.72 9.46 -9.50
CA PHE A 152 -8.99 10.54 -10.46
C PHE A 152 -9.77 11.71 -9.84
N LYS A 153 -10.50 11.48 -8.75
CA LYS A 153 -11.10 12.53 -7.91
C LYS A 153 -10.15 13.08 -6.84
N ASN A 154 -8.85 12.84 -6.97
CA ASN A 154 -7.78 13.32 -6.09
C ASN A 154 -7.96 12.93 -4.60
N LYS A 155 -8.59 11.79 -4.32
CA LYS A 155 -8.73 11.29 -2.94
C LYS A 155 -7.39 10.74 -2.46
N LEU A 156 -6.87 11.29 -1.36
CA LEU A 156 -5.61 10.81 -0.78
C LEU A 156 -5.71 9.36 -0.28
N VAL A 157 -6.60 9.10 0.65
CA VAL A 157 -6.76 7.75 1.22
C VAL A 157 -8.01 7.11 0.66
N ILE A 158 -7.84 5.99 -0.02
CA ILE A 158 -8.89 5.25 -0.72
C ILE A 158 -9.13 3.93 0.00
N ILE A 159 -10.32 3.74 0.57
CA ILE A 159 -10.70 2.54 1.31
C ILE A 159 -11.97 1.98 0.70
N PRO A 160 -11.90 0.88 -0.09
CA PRO A 160 -13.06 0.19 -0.62
C PRO A 160 -13.84 -0.51 0.50
N GLY A 161 -15.18 -0.47 0.42
CA GLY A 161 -16.09 -1.08 1.37
C GLY A 161 -16.36 -0.22 2.62
N PHE A 162 -17.63 -0.21 3.03
CA PHE A 162 -18.07 0.59 4.18
C PHE A 162 -17.51 0.06 5.51
N THR A 163 -17.52 -1.26 5.68
CA THR A 163 -16.97 -1.93 6.87
C THR A 163 -15.48 -1.60 7.10
N ASN A 164 -14.68 -1.59 6.02
CA ASN A 164 -13.26 -1.23 6.09
C ASN A 164 -13.04 0.23 6.52
N LYS A 165 -13.94 1.14 6.12
CA LYS A 165 -13.88 2.55 6.57
C LYS A 165 -14.20 2.67 8.05
N LEU A 166 -15.21 1.94 8.53
CA LEU A 166 -15.55 1.90 9.96
C LEU A 166 -14.41 1.29 10.78
N ALA A 167 -13.81 0.20 10.30
CA ALA A 167 -12.66 -0.43 10.96
C ALA A 167 -11.49 0.56 11.14
N LYS A 168 -11.15 1.34 10.09
CA LYS A 168 -10.12 2.39 10.23
C LYS A 168 -10.45 3.41 11.32
N ILE A 169 -11.72 3.84 11.40
CA ILE A 169 -12.14 4.81 12.43
C ILE A 169 -12.04 4.16 13.80
N ALA A 170 -12.50 2.92 13.97
CA ALA A 170 -12.41 2.18 15.22
C ALA A 170 -10.95 2.02 15.68
N CYS A 171 -10.03 1.66 14.76
CA CYS A 171 -8.60 1.54 15.07
C CYS A 171 -8.00 2.84 15.63
N LYS A 172 -8.49 4.00 15.20
CA LYS A 172 -7.97 5.30 15.68
C LYS A 172 -8.29 5.55 17.17
N PHE A 173 -9.38 4.99 17.68
CA PHE A 173 -9.84 5.20 19.06
C PHE A 173 -9.59 3.98 19.96
N ALA A 174 -9.23 2.85 19.39
CA ALA A 174 -8.95 1.62 20.14
C ALA A 174 -7.59 1.71 20.86
N SER A 175 -7.52 1.19 22.09
CA SER A 175 -6.26 1.03 22.78
C SER A 175 -5.38 -0.01 22.07
N LEU A 176 -4.06 0.12 22.18
CA LEU A 176 -3.12 -0.87 21.61
C LEU A 176 -3.42 -2.29 22.05
N ARG A 177 -3.78 -2.48 23.35
CA ARG A 177 -4.14 -3.79 23.90
C ARG A 177 -5.36 -4.42 23.21
N LEU A 178 -6.33 -3.58 22.80
CA LEU A 178 -7.51 -4.05 22.07
C LEU A 178 -7.14 -4.42 20.63
N LEU A 179 -6.34 -3.60 19.96
CA LEU A 179 -5.88 -3.85 18.59
C LEU A 179 -5.07 -5.15 18.47
N LEU A 180 -4.27 -5.48 19.48
CA LEU A 180 -3.48 -6.72 19.50
C LEU A 180 -4.31 -8.00 19.71
N LYS A 181 -5.60 -7.89 20.02
CA LYS A 181 -6.54 -9.01 20.20
C LYS A 181 -7.48 -9.20 19.00
N VAL A 182 -7.35 -8.35 17.99
CA VAL A 182 -8.12 -8.48 16.74
C VAL A 182 -7.34 -9.44 15.85
N ASP A 183 -7.77 -10.72 15.88
CA ASP A 183 -7.27 -11.78 15.02
C ASP A 183 -8.01 -11.80 13.67
#